data_f607dbc842da1f4f3c7b643e76b5edd0
#
_entry.id   f607dbc842da1f4f3c7b643e76b5edd0
#
_cell.length_a   1.000
_cell.length_b   1.000
_cell.length_c   1.000
_cell.angle_alpha   90.00
_cell.angle_beta   90.00
_cell.angle_gamma   90.00
#
_symmetry.space_group_name_H-M   'P 1'
#
loop_
_entity.id
_entity.type
_entity.pdbx_description
1 polymer ?
#
loop_
_entity_poly.entity_id
_entity_poly.type
_entity_poly.pdbx_seq_one_letter_code
_entity_poly.pdbx_strand_id
1 'polypeptide(L)'
;MYEGPLPRMEQLQRTVPLATVLRCRLIRSQLHGKQTCLDMYEEADDSLEDEPEDELGTWLIRAIHSRDTLGRHTYTIYIPPSQLDLQAGRDFGEPVGRVRANAMGSAFKIYEPSEDQQWQEACVVLYKVSLLGQRGPRTMKVIIRAVDKDGKVMNSPQDRQSLLERYRHGADTHLIVLENKRPQWNAEIGTFVLDFFNRMLMPSVKNFQLVHPEDIDYTVLQFGKDSPNVFALDIRYPMNPITALGIAISSIQRKIACP
;
A
#
# COMPACT_ATOMS: atom_id res chain seq x y z
N MET A 1 7.99 -0.51 -34.24
CA MET A 1 8.72 -0.56 -32.97
C MET A 1 8.04 -1.61 -32.10
N TYR A 2 8.72 -2.69 -31.80
CA TYR A 2 8.19 -3.79 -30.99
C TYR A 2 8.26 -3.34 -29.53
N GLU A 3 7.17 -2.91 -28.97
CA GLU A 3 7.07 -2.71 -27.50
C GLU A 3 6.86 -4.09 -26.88
N GLY A 4 7.95 -4.75 -26.56
CA GLY A 4 7.89 -5.95 -25.71
C GLY A 4 7.27 -5.62 -24.35
N PRO A 5 6.76 -6.62 -23.61
CA PRO A 5 6.24 -6.38 -22.27
C PRO A 5 7.32 -5.73 -21.41
N LEU A 6 6.93 -4.67 -20.68
CA LEU A 6 7.84 -3.99 -19.75
C LEU A 6 8.46 -4.98 -18.76
N PRO A 7 9.70 -4.76 -18.34
CA PRO A 7 10.26 -5.48 -17.22
C PRO A 7 9.29 -5.44 -16.02
N ARG A 8 9.10 -6.56 -15.33
CA ARG A 8 8.10 -6.71 -14.27
C ARG A 8 8.22 -5.65 -13.18
N MET A 9 9.44 -5.20 -12.87
CA MET A 9 9.69 -4.13 -11.89
C MET A 9 9.11 -2.79 -12.36
N GLU A 10 9.32 -2.42 -13.61
CA GLU A 10 8.77 -1.17 -14.18
C GLU A 10 7.25 -1.16 -14.16
N GLN A 11 6.59 -2.31 -14.41
CA GLN A 11 5.14 -2.42 -14.30
C GLN A 11 4.64 -2.14 -12.88
N LEU A 12 5.35 -2.65 -11.87
CA LEU A 12 5.00 -2.48 -10.45
C LEU A 12 5.26 -1.05 -9.94
N GLN A 13 6.18 -0.33 -10.54
CA GLN A 13 6.48 1.07 -10.21
C GLN A 13 5.59 2.07 -10.98
N ARG A 14 4.92 1.64 -12.03
CA ARG A 14 3.95 2.50 -12.73
C ARG A 14 2.71 2.73 -11.89
N THR A 15 2.20 3.94 -11.94
CA THR A 15 0.89 4.24 -11.37
C THR A 15 -0.20 3.49 -12.13
N VAL A 16 -1.24 3.10 -11.40
CA VAL A 16 -2.46 2.57 -12.03
C VAL A 16 -3.00 3.61 -13.01
N PRO A 17 -3.37 3.24 -14.24
CA PRO A 17 -3.87 4.20 -15.22
C PRO A 17 -5.11 4.94 -14.73
N LEU A 18 -5.28 6.19 -15.18
CA LEU A 18 -6.47 6.98 -14.88
C LEU A 18 -7.73 6.24 -15.34
N ALA A 19 -8.80 6.32 -14.57
CA ALA A 19 -10.09 5.65 -14.81
C ALA A 19 -10.07 4.12 -14.72
N THR A 20 -8.98 3.51 -14.29
CA THR A 20 -8.90 2.07 -13.98
C THR A 20 -8.81 1.80 -12.50
N VAL A 21 -9.12 0.58 -12.10
CA VAL A 21 -8.95 0.08 -10.73
C VAL A 21 -8.18 -1.22 -10.80
N LEU A 22 -7.03 -1.25 -10.15
CA LEU A 22 -6.31 -2.51 -9.92
C LEU A 22 -6.86 -3.14 -8.64
N ARG A 23 -7.59 -4.23 -8.78
CA ARG A 23 -8.15 -4.99 -7.66
C ARG A 23 -7.19 -6.05 -7.22
N CYS A 24 -6.88 -6.07 -5.93
CA CYS A 24 -5.92 -7.01 -5.38
C CYS A 24 -6.46 -7.69 -4.13
N ARG A 25 -6.01 -8.93 -3.96
CA ARG A 25 -6.17 -9.73 -2.74
C ARG A 25 -4.82 -9.87 -2.04
N LEU A 26 -4.79 -9.54 -0.74
CA LEU A 26 -3.61 -9.74 0.10
C LEU A 26 -3.83 -10.94 0.99
N ILE A 27 -2.88 -11.87 0.98
CA ILE A 27 -2.90 -13.07 1.83
C ILE A 27 -1.75 -13.00 2.82
N ARG A 28 -2.08 -13.02 4.11
CA ARG A 28 -1.10 -13.09 5.18
C ARG A 28 -0.82 -14.53 5.56
N SER A 29 0.43 -14.95 5.49
CA SER A 29 0.87 -16.29 5.84
C SER A 29 2.17 -16.28 6.66
N GLN A 30 2.67 -17.47 7.01
CA GLN A 30 3.94 -17.66 7.71
C GLN A 30 4.90 -18.41 6.79
N LEU A 31 6.00 -17.78 6.43
CA LEU A 31 7.09 -18.41 5.68
C LEU A 31 7.93 -19.25 6.64
N HIS A 32 8.12 -20.52 6.30
CA HIS A 32 8.84 -21.49 7.14
C HIS A 32 8.40 -21.52 8.62
N GLY A 33 7.10 -21.24 8.87
CA GLY A 33 6.48 -21.27 10.20
C GLY A 33 6.91 -20.16 11.18
N LYS A 34 7.74 -19.21 10.77
CA LYS A 34 8.32 -18.20 11.67
C LYS A 34 8.21 -16.76 11.19
N GLN A 35 8.25 -16.54 9.89
CA GLN A 35 8.35 -15.20 9.32
C GLN A 35 7.04 -14.81 8.65
N THR A 36 6.41 -13.74 9.13
CA THR A 36 5.16 -13.25 8.52
C THR A 36 5.45 -12.71 7.13
N CYS A 37 4.67 -13.16 6.15
CA CYS A 37 4.65 -12.61 4.81
C CYS A 37 3.23 -12.18 4.41
N LEU A 38 3.20 -11.30 3.41
CA LEU A 38 2.00 -10.80 2.76
C LEU A 38 2.20 -10.95 1.26
N ASP A 39 1.39 -11.78 0.64
CA ASP A 39 1.37 -11.97 -0.80
C ASP A 39 0.25 -11.14 -1.40
N MET A 40 0.54 -10.41 -2.47
CA MET A 40 -0.43 -9.62 -3.21
C MET A 40 -0.67 -10.25 -4.58
N TYR A 41 -1.93 -10.53 -4.85
CA TYR A 41 -2.43 -11.08 -6.10
C TYR A 41 -3.35 -10.06 -6.76
N GLU A 42 -3.20 -9.86 -8.07
CA GLU A 42 -4.18 -9.17 -8.89
C GLU A 42 -5.35 -10.14 -9.10
N GLU A 43 -6.56 -9.70 -8.81
CA GLU A 43 -7.76 -10.50 -9.04
C GLU A 43 -8.07 -10.53 -10.55
N ALA A 44 -8.55 -11.68 -11.02
CA ALA A 44 -9.06 -11.80 -12.39
C ALA A 44 -10.27 -10.88 -12.59
N ASP A 45 -10.47 -10.41 -13.80
CA ASP A 45 -11.67 -9.62 -14.13
C ASP A 45 -12.88 -10.55 -14.16
N ASP A 46 -13.86 -10.33 -13.27
CA ASP A 46 -15.10 -11.12 -13.16
C ASP A 46 -15.93 -11.15 -14.46
N SER A 47 -15.52 -10.40 -15.50
CA SER A 47 -16.19 -10.38 -16.80
C SER A 47 -15.89 -11.60 -17.70
N LEU A 48 -14.97 -12.47 -17.32
CA LEU A 48 -14.63 -13.71 -18.03
C LEU A 48 -15.32 -14.89 -17.34
N GLU A 49 -16.53 -15.21 -17.80
CA GLU A 49 -17.46 -16.21 -17.23
C GLU A 49 -16.95 -17.68 -17.18
N ASP A 50 -15.72 -17.98 -17.65
CA ASP A 50 -15.21 -19.36 -17.82
C ASP A 50 -14.02 -19.73 -16.93
N GLU A 51 -13.59 -18.88 -15.97
CA GLU A 51 -12.48 -19.21 -15.07
C GLU A 51 -13.02 -19.80 -13.75
N PRO A 52 -12.41 -20.89 -13.25
CA PRO A 52 -12.84 -21.51 -11.98
C PRO A 52 -12.63 -20.55 -10.80
N GLU A 53 -13.65 -20.40 -9.94
CA GLU A 53 -13.71 -19.49 -8.78
C GLU A 53 -12.54 -19.64 -7.76
N ASP A 54 -11.65 -20.60 -7.94
CA ASP A 54 -10.55 -20.93 -7.03
C ASP A 54 -9.17 -20.37 -7.45
N GLU A 55 -9.04 -19.64 -8.54
CA GLU A 55 -7.75 -19.08 -8.92
C GLU A 55 -7.49 -17.75 -8.21
N LEU A 56 -6.41 -17.72 -7.42
CA LEU A 56 -5.93 -16.57 -6.64
C LEU A 56 -5.54 -15.35 -7.50
N GLY A 57 -5.67 -15.45 -8.83
CA GLY A 57 -5.24 -14.42 -9.77
C GLY A 57 -3.72 -14.38 -9.95
N THR A 58 -3.22 -13.28 -10.54
CA THR A 58 -1.78 -13.13 -10.84
C THR A 58 -1.00 -12.71 -9.60
N TRP A 59 -0.04 -13.50 -9.15
CA TRP A 59 0.84 -13.13 -8.05
C TRP A 59 1.76 -11.97 -8.47
N LEU A 60 1.58 -10.80 -7.83
CA LEU A 60 2.32 -9.58 -8.16
C LEU A 60 3.60 -9.44 -7.34
N ILE A 61 3.49 -9.42 -6.00
CA ILE A 61 4.59 -9.13 -5.08
C ILE A 61 4.39 -9.83 -3.73
N ARG A 62 5.49 -10.03 -3.00
CA ARG A 62 5.52 -10.55 -1.63
C ARG A 62 6.25 -9.60 -0.71
N ALA A 63 5.65 -9.26 0.42
CA ALA A 63 6.31 -8.54 1.50
C ALA A 63 6.69 -9.48 2.64
N ILE A 64 7.94 -9.45 3.04
CA ILE A 64 8.48 -10.28 4.13
C ILE A 64 8.82 -9.40 5.32
N HIS A 65 8.24 -9.73 6.48
CA HIS A 65 8.48 -9.02 7.74
C HIS A 65 9.83 -9.41 8.36
N SER A 66 10.54 -8.41 8.84
CA SER A 66 11.74 -8.59 9.68
C SER A 66 11.78 -7.54 10.78
N ARG A 67 12.73 -7.66 11.69
CA ARG A 67 13.08 -6.60 12.64
C ARG A 67 14.53 -6.21 12.43
N ASP A 68 14.79 -4.90 12.49
CA ASP A 68 16.17 -4.43 12.47
C ASP A 68 16.86 -4.65 13.83
N THR A 69 18.14 -4.32 13.91
CA THR A 69 18.95 -4.46 15.14
C THR A 69 18.43 -3.68 16.34
N LEU A 70 17.59 -2.67 16.11
CA LEU A 70 16.92 -1.88 17.14
C LEU A 70 15.49 -2.37 17.44
N GLY A 71 15.09 -3.53 16.88
CA GLY A 71 13.77 -4.12 17.08
C GLY A 71 12.64 -3.46 16.29
N ARG A 72 12.94 -2.50 15.40
CA ARG A 72 11.93 -1.81 14.59
C ARG A 72 11.41 -2.72 13.49
N HIS A 73 10.11 -2.64 13.22
CA HIS A 73 9.48 -3.41 12.16
C HIS A 73 9.90 -2.91 10.79
N THR A 74 10.35 -3.84 9.96
CA THR A 74 10.73 -3.64 8.57
C THR A 74 10.04 -4.68 7.69
N TYR A 75 9.70 -4.30 6.47
CA TYR A 75 9.24 -5.23 5.44
C TYR A 75 10.08 -4.99 4.20
N THR A 76 10.54 -6.06 3.59
CA THR A 76 11.13 -6.01 2.25
C THR A 76 10.14 -6.61 1.28
N ILE A 77 9.86 -5.89 0.19
CA ILE A 77 8.93 -6.28 -0.86
C ILE A 77 9.74 -6.84 -2.01
N TYR A 78 9.35 -8.03 -2.47
CA TYR A 78 10.03 -8.77 -3.53
C TYR A 78 9.06 -9.06 -4.67
N ILE A 79 9.57 -9.15 -5.89
CA ILE A 79 8.84 -9.80 -6.97
C ILE A 79 8.80 -11.32 -6.72
N PRO A 80 7.78 -12.04 -7.24
CA PRO A 80 7.77 -13.49 -7.19
C PRO A 80 8.99 -14.08 -7.89
N PRO A 81 9.52 -15.23 -7.42
CA PRO A 81 10.69 -15.86 -7.97
C PRO A 81 10.44 -16.29 -9.43
N SER A 82 11.44 -16.09 -10.27
CA SER A 82 11.49 -16.68 -11.61
C SER A 82 11.80 -18.19 -11.53
N GLN A 83 11.64 -18.91 -12.63
CA GLN A 83 12.07 -20.30 -12.70
C GLN A 83 13.56 -20.49 -12.38
N LEU A 84 14.39 -19.52 -12.79
CA LEU A 84 15.82 -19.51 -12.49
C LEU A 84 16.09 -19.29 -10.99
N ASP A 85 15.31 -18.44 -10.33
CA ASP A 85 15.42 -18.26 -8.89
C ASP A 85 15.08 -19.54 -8.14
N LEU A 86 13.98 -20.20 -8.52
CA LEU A 86 13.57 -21.47 -7.93
C LEU A 86 14.60 -22.58 -8.15
N GLN A 87 15.20 -22.66 -9.34
CA GLN A 87 16.29 -23.61 -9.64
C GLN A 87 17.54 -23.33 -8.79
N ALA A 88 17.78 -22.04 -8.48
CA ALA A 88 18.86 -21.62 -7.58
C ALA A 88 18.51 -21.75 -6.07
N GLY A 89 17.33 -22.30 -5.74
CA GLY A 89 16.86 -22.46 -4.36
C GLY A 89 16.44 -21.14 -3.69
N ARG A 90 16.03 -20.15 -4.47
CA ARG A 90 15.54 -18.86 -3.97
C ARG A 90 14.02 -18.89 -3.89
N ASP A 91 13.47 -18.49 -2.77
CA ASP A 91 12.01 -18.44 -2.52
C ASP A 91 11.37 -17.15 -3.03
N PHE A 92 12.15 -16.17 -3.48
CA PHE A 92 11.71 -14.85 -3.97
C PHE A 92 12.73 -14.24 -4.91
N GLY A 93 12.27 -13.35 -5.79
CA GLY A 93 13.09 -12.62 -6.75
C GLY A 93 13.77 -11.38 -6.16
N GLU A 94 13.94 -10.34 -6.98
CA GLU A 94 14.61 -9.11 -6.54
C GLU A 94 13.76 -8.26 -5.58
N PRO A 95 14.40 -7.52 -4.67
CA PRO A 95 13.71 -6.58 -3.79
C PRO A 95 13.33 -5.31 -4.58
N VAL A 96 12.03 -5.00 -4.59
CA VAL A 96 11.45 -3.83 -5.30
C VAL A 96 10.88 -2.78 -4.36
N GLY A 97 10.82 -3.04 -3.05
CA GLY A 97 10.31 -2.09 -2.08
C GLY A 97 10.79 -2.38 -0.67
N ARG A 98 10.75 -1.36 0.18
CA ARG A 98 11.02 -1.48 1.63
C ARG A 98 10.05 -0.62 2.42
N VAL A 99 9.54 -1.16 3.51
CA VAL A 99 8.72 -0.42 4.48
C VAL A 99 9.43 -0.41 5.82
N ARG A 100 9.60 0.76 6.42
CA ARG A 100 10.21 0.92 7.74
C ARG A 100 9.27 1.67 8.66
N ALA A 101 8.98 1.09 9.82
CA ALA A 101 8.25 1.75 10.88
C ALA A 101 9.20 2.50 11.82
N ASN A 102 8.75 3.62 12.40
CA ASN A 102 9.42 4.17 13.56
C ASN A 102 9.17 3.29 14.81
N ALA A 103 9.88 3.54 15.90
CA ALA A 103 9.79 2.73 17.12
C ALA A 103 8.36 2.67 17.70
N MET A 104 7.58 3.74 17.58
CA MET A 104 6.20 3.83 18.09
C MET A 104 5.15 3.25 17.14
N GLY A 105 5.49 2.93 15.89
CA GLY A 105 4.54 2.53 14.86
C GLY A 105 3.59 3.65 14.44
N SER A 106 3.94 4.92 14.69
CA SER A 106 3.13 6.09 14.31
C SER A 106 3.52 6.69 12.96
N ALA A 107 4.68 6.31 12.43
CA ALA A 107 5.16 6.73 11.11
C ALA A 107 5.79 5.55 10.37
N PHE A 108 5.48 5.46 9.09
CA PHE A 108 6.04 4.46 8.17
C PHE A 108 6.61 5.17 6.96
N LYS A 109 7.77 4.73 6.53
CA LYS A 109 8.43 5.18 5.31
C LYS A 109 8.49 4.03 4.32
N ILE A 110 8.08 4.30 3.10
CA ILE A 110 8.08 3.34 2.00
C ILE A 110 9.13 3.81 1.00
N TYR A 111 9.99 2.91 0.60
CA TYR A 111 11.10 3.15 -0.31
C TYR A 111 10.94 2.27 -1.54
N GLU A 112 11.28 2.84 -2.69
CA GLU A 112 11.36 2.15 -3.98
C GLU A 112 12.73 2.41 -4.61
N PRO A 113 13.23 1.54 -5.49
CA PRO A 113 14.44 1.81 -6.27
C PRO A 113 14.19 2.98 -7.24
N SER A 114 15.16 3.88 -7.35
CA SER A 114 15.19 4.90 -8.40
C SER A 114 15.71 4.33 -9.72
N GLU A 115 15.72 5.14 -10.77
CA GLU A 115 16.36 4.79 -12.05
C GLU A 115 17.82 4.37 -11.87
N ASP A 116 18.56 5.00 -10.94
CA ASP A 116 19.94 4.68 -10.57
C ASP A 116 20.06 3.51 -9.57
N GLN A 117 19.00 2.72 -9.36
CA GLN A 117 18.95 1.61 -8.41
C GLN A 117 19.20 2.00 -6.95
N GLN A 118 19.12 3.28 -6.61
CA GLN A 118 19.24 3.75 -5.24
C GLN A 118 17.84 3.78 -4.58
N TRP A 119 17.78 3.46 -3.28
CA TRP A 119 16.56 3.50 -2.53
C TRP A 119 16.10 4.93 -2.28
N GLN A 120 14.95 5.31 -2.82
CA GLN A 120 14.32 6.61 -2.62
C GLN A 120 13.04 6.48 -1.80
N GLU A 121 12.77 7.49 -0.96
CA GLU A 121 11.53 7.58 -0.21
C GLU A 121 10.39 7.92 -1.19
N ALA A 122 9.48 6.96 -1.40
CA ALA A 122 8.34 7.11 -2.31
C ALA A 122 7.08 7.58 -1.56
N CYS A 123 6.93 7.16 -0.30
CA CYS A 123 5.76 7.46 0.50
C CYS A 123 6.07 7.53 2.00
N VAL A 124 5.34 8.40 2.69
CA VAL A 124 5.30 8.45 4.16
C VAL A 124 3.86 8.34 4.64
N VAL A 125 3.62 7.42 5.59
CA VAL A 125 2.33 7.28 6.27
C VAL A 125 2.47 7.76 7.72
N LEU A 126 1.64 8.71 8.11
CA LEU A 126 1.61 9.27 9.46
C LEU A 126 0.29 8.94 10.14
N TYR A 127 0.33 8.38 11.33
CA TYR A 127 -0.83 8.15 12.16
C TYR A 127 -0.92 9.19 13.28
N LYS A 128 -2.13 9.74 13.48
CA LYS A 128 -2.37 10.61 14.63
C LYS A 128 -2.34 9.76 15.90
N VAL A 129 -1.43 10.10 16.80
CA VAL A 129 -1.33 9.46 18.11
C VAL A 129 -2.44 9.99 19.00
N SER A 130 -3.30 9.11 19.52
CA SER A 130 -4.30 9.46 20.52
C SER A 130 -3.74 9.21 21.92
N LEU A 131 -3.38 10.27 22.64
CA LEU A 131 -2.83 10.20 24.00
C LEU A 131 -3.89 9.91 25.09
N LEU A 132 -5.18 9.96 24.77
CA LEU A 132 -6.28 9.92 25.74
C LEU A 132 -7.25 8.74 25.56
N GLY A 133 -6.84 7.66 24.92
CA GLY A 133 -7.70 6.45 24.81
C GLY A 133 -9.03 6.68 24.07
N GLN A 134 -9.16 7.74 23.27
CA GLN A 134 -10.36 7.99 22.50
C GLN A 134 -10.56 6.86 21.47
N ARG A 135 -11.64 6.11 21.65
CA ARG A 135 -12.11 5.11 20.71
C ARG A 135 -12.70 5.83 19.50
N GLY A 136 -11.93 5.94 18.43
CA GLY A 136 -12.36 6.51 17.15
C GLY A 136 -11.63 5.87 15.99
N PRO A 137 -12.09 6.07 14.74
CA PRO A 137 -11.37 5.57 13.58
C PRO A 137 -9.96 6.17 13.54
N ARG A 138 -8.99 5.34 13.15
CA ARG A 138 -7.59 5.77 13.03
C ARG A 138 -7.51 6.88 12.00
N THR A 139 -6.90 8.01 12.36
CA THR A 139 -6.63 9.10 11.42
C THR A 139 -5.21 8.95 10.91
N MET A 140 -5.06 8.90 9.58
CA MET A 140 -3.75 8.87 8.94
C MET A 140 -3.67 9.90 7.83
N LYS A 141 -2.45 10.35 7.57
CA LYS A 141 -2.05 11.11 6.39
C LYS A 141 -1.04 10.30 5.61
N VAL A 142 -1.20 10.30 4.30
CA VAL A 142 -0.30 9.64 3.37
C VAL A 142 0.28 10.69 2.46
N ILE A 143 1.61 10.80 2.42
CA ILE A 143 2.35 11.78 1.64
C ILE A 143 3.09 10.99 0.57
N ILE A 144 2.82 11.29 -0.69
CA ILE A 144 3.49 10.68 -1.84
C ILE A 144 4.08 11.77 -2.72
N ARG A 145 4.99 11.39 -3.61
CA ARG A 145 5.47 12.27 -4.67
C ARG A 145 4.35 12.53 -5.67
N ALA A 146 4.29 13.77 -6.16
CA ALA A 146 3.39 14.08 -7.27
C ALA A 146 3.86 13.35 -8.54
N VAL A 147 2.89 13.02 -9.38
CA VAL A 147 3.12 12.42 -10.69
C VAL A 147 2.54 13.33 -11.77
N ASP A 148 3.14 13.28 -12.95
CA ASP A 148 2.63 13.99 -14.10
C ASP A 148 1.41 13.26 -14.73
N LYS A 149 0.85 13.82 -15.80
CA LYS A 149 -0.30 13.25 -16.53
C LYS A 149 -0.05 11.83 -17.07
N ASP A 150 1.20 11.44 -17.25
CA ASP A 150 1.61 10.14 -17.77
C ASP A 150 1.93 9.16 -16.63
N GLY A 151 1.69 9.57 -15.37
CA GLY A 151 1.93 8.77 -14.15
C GLY A 151 3.39 8.68 -13.75
N LYS A 152 4.28 9.50 -14.34
CA LYS A 152 5.70 9.54 -13.99
C LYS A 152 5.91 10.46 -12.80
N VAL A 153 6.73 10.02 -11.85
CA VAL A 153 7.08 10.80 -10.66
C VAL A 153 7.76 12.11 -11.07
N MET A 154 7.24 13.22 -10.57
CA MET A 154 7.82 14.55 -10.80
C MET A 154 9.06 14.75 -9.93
N ASN A 155 10.19 15.07 -10.58
CA ASN A 155 11.42 15.39 -9.87
C ASN A 155 11.32 16.77 -9.20
N SER A 156 11.85 16.86 -7.98
CA SER A 156 11.93 18.11 -7.22
C SER A 156 13.40 18.44 -6.90
N PRO A 157 13.79 19.73 -6.90
CA PRO A 157 15.11 20.13 -6.38
C PRO A 157 15.38 19.66 -4.95
N GLN A 158 14.31 19.33 -4.22
CA GLN A 158 14.34 18.92 -2.82
C GLN A 158 14.34 17.40 -2.63
N ASP A 159 14.52 16.59 -3.69
CA ASP A 159 14.43 15.12 -3.62
C ASP A 159 15.47 14.46 -2.70
N ARG A 160 16.50 15.18 -2.30
CA ARG A 160 17.46 14.76 -1.26
C ARG A 160 16.90 14.85 0.16
N GLN A 161 15.82 15.60 0.37
CA GLN A 161 15.17 15.74 1.67
C GLN A 161 14.10 14.66 1.83
N SER A 162 13.85 14.26 3.08
CA SER A 162 12.75 13.36 3.41
C SER A 162 11.40 13.99 3.03
N LEU A 163 10.45 13.19 2.48
CA LEU A 163 9.09 13.66 2.19
C LEU A 163 8.41 14.28 3.41
N LEU A 164 8.71 13.77 4.61
CA LEU A 164 8.18 14.32 5.85
C LEU A 164 8.72 15.72 6.14
N GLU A 165 10.00 15.97 5.88
CA GLU A 165 10.60 17.30 6.05
C GLU A 165 10.03 18.28 5.03
N ARG A 166 9.96 17.88 3.77
CA ARG A 166 9.33 18.66 2.70
C ARG A 166 7.89 19.04 3.05
N TYR A 167 7.09 18.07 3.50
CA TYR A 167 5.72 18.31 3.95
C TYR A 167 5.64 19.30 5.12
N ARG A 168 6.53 19.21 6.10
CA ARG A 168 6.55 20.10 7.27
C ARG A 168 6.93 21.53 6.93
N HIS A 169 7.75 21.73 5.92
CA HIS A 169 8.12 23.07 5.44
C HIS A 169 7.03 23.74 4.60
N GLY A 170 5.99 23.01 4.20
CA GLY A 170 4.73 23.58 3.70
C GLY A 170 4.74 24.18 2.28
N ALA A 171 5.83 24.07 1.52
CA ALA A 171 5.98 24.77 0.24
C ALA A 171 6.25 23.85 -0.96
N ASP A 172 5.96 22.55 -0.85
CA ASP A 172 6.33 21.61 -1.90
C ASP A 172 5.14 21.22 -2.78
N THR A 173 5.06 21.82 -3.95
CA THR A 173 4.05 21.52 -4.99
C THR A 173 4.22 20.16 -5.66
N HIS A 174 5.32 19.45 -5.37
CA HIS A 174 5.61 18.10 -5.88
C HIS A 174 5.22 16.98 -4.90
N LEU A 175 4.32 17.29 -3.96
CA LEU A 175 3.75 16.32 -3.03
C LEU A 175 2.24 16.25 -3.19
N ILE A 176 1.71 15.03 -3.08
CA ILE A 176 0.28 14.77 -2.92
C ILE A 176 0.06 14.30 -1.50
N VAL A 177 -0.90 14.90 -0.80
CA VAL A 177 -1.26 14.54 0.57
C VAL A 177 -2.67 13.95 0.57
N LEU A 178 -2.77 12.70 0.94
CA LEU A 178 -4.03 11.98 1.05
C LEU A 178 -4.39 11.79 2.53
N GLU A 179 -5.67 11.71 2.81
CA GLU A 179 -6.21 11.44 4.14
C GLU A 179 -7.21 10.28 4.09
N ASN A 180 -7.40 9.60 5.21
CA ASN A 180 -8.47 8.61 5.25
C ASN A 180 -9.84 9.29 5.23
N LYS A 181 -10.72 8.80 4.35
CA LYS A 181 -12.11 9.24 4.23
C LYS A 181 -12.82 9.07 5.58
N ARG A 182 -13.56 10.07 6.00
CA ARG A 182 -14.31 10.04 7.26
C ARG A 182 -15.60 9.25 7.07
N PRO A 183 -15.96 8.35 8.01
CA PRO A 183 -17.26 7.72 7.99
C PRO A 183 -18.37 8.75 8.07
N GLN A 184 -19.48 8.49 7.38
CA GLN A 184 -20.68 9.32 7.42
C GLN A 184 -21.68 8.77 8.44
N TRP A 185 -22.43 9.67 9.08
CA TRP A 185 -23.50 9.27 9.99
C TRP A 185 -24.67 8.70 9.19
N ASN A 186 -25.06 7.47 9.50
CA ASN A 186 -26.26 6.85 8.96
C ASN A 186 -27.34 6.91 10.03
N ALA A 187 -28.40 7.70 9.77
CA ALA A 187 -29.50 7.92 10.72
C ALA A 187 -30.41 6.70 10.87
N GLU A 188 -30.49 5.82 9.86
CA GLU A 188 -31.34 4.63 9.88
C GLU A 188 -30.84 3.57 10.87
N ILE A 189 -29.52 3.39 10.91
CA ILE A 189 -28.88 2.41 11.80
C ILE A 189 -28.19 3.05 13.01
N GLY A 190 -28.25 4.38 13.15
CA GLY A 190 -27.73 5.13 14.30
C GLY A 190 -26.22 5.01 14.53
N THR A 191 -25.44 4.87 13.46
CA THR A 191 -23.98 4.72 13.58
C THR A 191 -23.23 5.35 12.41
N PHE A 192 -21.90 5.52 12.57
CA PHE A 192 -21.03 5.96 11.52
C PHE A 192 -20.66 4.79 10.60
N VAL A 193 -20.85 4.98 9.30
CA VAL A 193 -20.55 3.98 8.25
C VAL A 193 -19.60 4.54 7.21
N LEU A 194 -18.81 3.66 6.66
CA LEU A 194 -18.01 3.88 5.47
C LEU A 194 -18.33 2.76 4.49
N ASP A 195 -18.90 3.11 3.34
CA ASP A 195 -19.33 2.13 2.35
C ASP A 195 -18.10 1.64 1.55
N PHE A 196 -17.92 0.34 1.55
CA PHE A 196 -16.88 -0.35 0.78
C PHE A 196 -17.46 -1.11 -0.43
N PHE A 197 -18.72 -0.84 -0.79
CA PHE A 197 -19.38 -1.41 -1.97
C PHE A 197 -19.31 -2.95 -2.03
N ASN A 198 -19.59 -3.60 -0.90
CA ASN A 198 -19.51 -5.06 -0.72
C ASN A 198 -18.12 -5.69 -0.96
N ARG A 199 -17.10 -4.87 -1.09
CA ARG A 199 -15.74 -5.32 -1.37
C ARG A 199 -15.02 -5.88 -0.14
N MET A 200 -15.49 -5.54 1.07
CA MET A 200 -14.89 -5.93 2.33
C MET A 200 -15.96 -6.49 3.26
N LEU A 201 -15.83 -7.77 3.62
CA LEU A 201 -16.88 -8.51 4.30
C LEU A 201 -16.78 -8.40 5.83
N MET A 202 -15.60 -8.06 6.38
CA MET A 202 -15.39 -8.02 7.83
C MET A 202 -15.17 -6.61 8.37
N PRO A 203 -15.95 -6.18 9.38
CA PRO A 203 -15.68 -4.95 10.11
C PRO A 203 -14.30 -4.98 10.77
N SER A 204 -13.50 -3.93 10.59
CA SER A 204 -12.18 -3.82 11.21
C SER A 204 -11.77 -2.35 11.35
N VAL A 205 -11.13 -2.01 12.46
CA VAL A 205 -10.46 -0.70 12.64
C VAL A 205 -9.29 -0.49 11.69
N LYS A 206 -8.92 -1.51 10.92
CA LYS A 206 -7.87 -1.46 9.91
C LYS A 206 -8.40 -1.09 8.53
N ASN A 207 -9.72 -1.16 8.33
CA ASN A 207 -10.36 -0.80 7.07
C ASN A 207 -10.29 0.72 6.89
N PHE A 208 -9.95 1.16 5.70
CA PHE A 208 -9.87 2.58 5.36
C PHE A 208 -10.02 2.81 3.85
N GLN A 209 -10.39 4.02 3.51
CA GLN A 209 -10.31 4.58 2.16
C GLN A 209 -9.46 5.83 2.20
N LEU A 210 -8.58 6.01 1.22
CA LEU A 210 -7.77 7.22 1.04
C LEU A 210 -8.35 8.08 -0.06
N VAL A 211 -8.47 9.37 0.23
CA VAL A 211 -8.96 10.39 -0.69
C VAL A 211 -8.05 11.61 -0.65
N HIS A 212 -8.07 12.43 -1.70
CA HIS A 212 -7.53 13.77 -1.62
C HIS A 212 -8.51 14.68 -0.87
N PRO A 213 -8.07 15.60 0.01
CA PRO A 213 -8.98 16.48 0.76
C PRO A 213 -9.87 17.37 -0.12
N GLU A 214 -9.43 17.70 -1.33
CA GLU A 214 -10.18 18.50 -2.31
C GLU A 214 -11.09 17.67 -3.21
N ASP A 215 -10.95 16.33 -3.22
CA ASP A 215 -11.78 15.41 -3.99
C ASP A 215 -12.09 14.16 -3.15
N ILE A 216 -13.03 14.28 -2.24
CA ILE A 216 -13.43 13.22 -1.30
C ILE A 216 -14.23 12.09 -1.97
N ASP A 217 -14.70 12.27 -3.19
CA ASP A 217 -15.47 11.28 -3.92
C ASP A 217 -14.57 10.34 -4.74
N TYR A 218 -13.37 10.80 -5.09
CA TYR A 218 -12.38 9.95 -5.73
C TYR A 218 -11.55 9.18 -4.70
N THR A 219 -11.90 7.90 -4.51
CA THR A 219 -11.14 7.00 -3.63
C THR A 219 -9.89 6.50 -4.35
N VAL A 220 -8.72 6.99 -3.94
CA VAL A 220 -7.41 6.63 -4.51
C VAL A 220 -7.00 5.21 -4.12
N LEU A 221 -7.29 4.83 -2.88
CA LEU A 221 -6.96 3.51 -2.36
C LEU A 221 -8.00 3.10 -1.33
N GLN A 222 -8.47 1.87 -1.43
CA GLN A 222 -9.33 1.30 -0.41
C GLN A 222 -8.75 -0.03 0.07
N PHE A 223 -8.77 -0.23 1.38
CA PHE A 223 -8.20 -1.40 2.02
C PHE A 223 -9.11 -1.88 3.13
N GLY A 224 -9.30 -3.18 3.23
CA GLY A 224 -10.04 -3.75 4.34
C GLY A 224 -9.96 -5.26 4.42
N LYS A 225 -10.47 -5.75 5.54
CA LYS A 225 -10.43 -7.15 5.90
C LYS A 225 -11.58 -7.90 5.22
N ASP A 226 -11.26 -8.97 4.54
CA ASP A 226 -12.20 -9.90 3.92
C ASP A 226 -12.43 -11.13 4.82
N SER A 227 -11.33 -11.76 5.26
CA SER A 227 -11.35 -12.89 6.18
C SER A 227 -10.18 -12.82 7.19
N PRO A 228 -9.96 -13.77 8.10
CA PRO A 228 -8.93 -13.67 9.14
C PRO A 228 -7.52 -13.32 8.67
N ASN A 229 -7.12 -13.81 7.50
CA ASN A 229 -5.79 -13.56 6.94
C ASN A 229 -5.83 -13.02 5.51
N VAL A 230 -7.01 -12.68 5.00
CA VAL A 230 -7.23 -12.14 3.66
C VAL A 230 -7.74 -10.72 3.74
N PHE A 231 -7.23 -9.87 2.87
CA PHE A 231 -7.61 -8.47 2.78
C PHE A 231 -7.82 -8.10 1.31
N ALA A 232 -8.79 -7.24 1.05
CA ALA A 232 -8.97 -6.60 -0.24
C ALA A 232 -8.18 -5.29 -0.29
N LEU A 233 -7.59 -4.99 -1.44
CA LEU A 233 -6.84 -3.76 -1.70
C LEU A 233 -7.15 -3.31 -3.12
N ASP A 234 -7.90 -2.22 -3.26
CA ASP A 234 -8.19 -1.62 -4.56
C ASP A 234 -7.36 -0.35 -4.72
N ILE A 235 -6.69 -0.25 -5.85
CA ILE A 235 -5.67 0.76 -6.14
C ILE A 235 -6.10 1.55 -7.37
N ARG A 236 -6.03 2.89 -7.28
CA ARG A 236 -6.28 3.80 -8.40
C ARG A 236 -5.15 4.81 -8.54
N TYR A 237 -5.15 5.52 -9.66
CA TYR A 237 -4.26 6.67 -9.87
C TYR A 237 -4.33 7.63 -8.67
N PRO A 238 -3.21 8.20 -8.20
CA PRO A 238 -1.85 8.10 -8.72
C PRO A 238 -0.96 7.04 -8.01
N MET A 239 -1.55 6.00 -7.45
CA MET A 239 -0.80 4.96 -6.72
C MET A 239 -0.21 3.91 -7.65
N ASN A 240 0.92 3.34 -7.24
CA ASN A 240 1.48 2.11 -7.78
C ASN A 240 1.32 0.94 -6.78
N PRO A 241 1.44 -0.31 -7.23
CA PRO A 241 1.27 -1.50 -6.39
C PRO A 241 2.22 -1.57 -5.17
N ILE A 242 3.48 -1.14 -5.33
CA ILE A 242 4.50 -1.21 -4.26
C ILE A 242 4.15 -0.25 -3.13
N THR A 243 3.89 1.01 -3.46
CA THR A 243 3.46 2.04 -2.49
C THR A 243 2.14 1.64 -1.82
N ALA A 244 1.16 1.13 -2.58
CA ALA A 244 -0.14 0.70 -2.07
C ALA A 244 -0.01 -0.45 -1.06
N LEU A 245 0.80 -1.48 -1.37
CA LEU A 245 1.10 -2.56 -0.42
C LEU A 245 1.78 -2.02 0.84
N GLY A 246 2.73 -1.08 0.71
CA GLY A 246 3.39 -0.44 1.85
C GLY A 246 2.41 0.29 2.78
N ILE A 247 1.43 0.99 2.22
CA ILE A 247 0.36 1.65 2.99
C ILE A 247 -0.52 0.61 3.69
N ALA A 248 -0.93 -0.46 2.99
CA ALA A 248 -1.70 -1.56 3.58
C ALA A 248 -0.95 -2.22 4.75
N ILE A 249 0.35 -2.51 4.59
CA ILE A 249 1.23 -3.02 5.65
C ILE A 249 1.19 -2.10 6.87
N SER A 250 1.25 -0.79 6.67
CA SER A 250 1.20 0.18 7.78
C SER A 250 -0.09 0.07 8.59
N SER A 251 -1.23 -0.31 7.98
CA SER A 251 -2.49 -0.54 8.69
C SER A 251 -2.54 -1.90 9.40
N ILE A 252 -1.97 -2.94 8.80
CA ILE A 252 -1.95 -4.30 9.37
C ILE A 252 -1.04 -4.37 10.59
N GLN A 253 0.11 -3.68 10.56
CA GLN A 253 1.11 -3.71 11.60
C GLN A 253 0.55 -3.24 12.94
N ARG A 254 0.86 -3.99 14.04
CA ARG A 254 0.55 -3.58 15.39
C ARG A 254 1.26 -2.27 15.72
N LYS A 255 0.55 -1.35 16.35
CA LYS A 255 1.05 -0.03 16.74
C LYS A 255 0.97 0.11 18.24
N ILE A 256 2.06 0.57 18.86
CA ILE A 256 2.09 0.85 20.31
C ILE A 256 1.28 2.13 20.58
N ALA A 257 1.37 3.10 19.70
CA ALA A 257 0.76 4.42 19.87
C ALA A 257 -0.70 4.52 19.39
N CYS A 258 -1.22 3.50 18.70
CA CYS A 258 -2.59 3.47 18.17
C CYS A 258 -3.12 2.03 18.28
N PRO A 259 -3.50 1.56 19.48
CA PRO A 259 -4.00 0.20 19.71
C PRO A 259 -5.31 -0.09 18.98
#